data_71c9a3f56c3035052d0272b19e4bb840
#
_entry.id   71c9a3f56c3035052d0272b19e4bb840
#
_cell.length_a   1.000
_cell.length_b   1.000
_cell.length_c   1.000
_cell.angle_alpha   90.00
_cell.angle_beta   90.00
_cell.angle_gamma   90.00
#
_symmetry.space_group_name_H-M   'P 1'
#
loop_
_entity.id
_entity.type
_entity.pdbx_description
1 polymer ?
#
loop_
_entity_poly.entity_id
_entity_poly.type
_entity_poly.pdbx_seq_one_letter_code
_entity_poly.pdbx_strand_id
1 'polypeptide(L)'
;IPPTAESLEKAGIEVHYLGFYLPWDPQECYYYAVENTGFQANHERTPGTYSKYSSIDDKIDMFHYFTTLIKFGIGRATYDAAQEVRNGKI
;
A
#
# COMPACT_ATOMS: atom_id res chain seq x y z
N ILE A 1 25.18 5.92 1.95
CA ILE A 1 25.59 4.72 1.16
C ILE A 1 25.01 3.51 1.88
N PRO A 2 24.24 2.67 1.21
CA PRO A 2 23.71 1.46 1.85
C PRO A 2 24.83 0.48 2.19
N PRO A 3 24.65 -0.34 3.25
CA PRO A 3 25.62 -1.37 3.59
C PRO A 3 25.73 -2.42 2.46
N THR A 4 26.91 -3.03 2.33
CA THR A 4 27.11 -4.10 1.36
C THR A 4 26.49 -5.41 1.86
N ALA A 5 26.17 -6.34 0.96
CA ALA A 5 25.67 -7.66 1.32
C ALA A 5 26.63 -8.39 2.28
N GLU A 6 27.94 -8.29 2.03
CA GLU A 6 28.97 -8.89 2.89
C GLU A 6 28.95 -8.31 4.32
N SER A 7 28.76 -7.00 4.47
CA SER A 7 28.69 -6.36 5.80
C SER A 7 27.45 -6.77 6.56
N LEU A 8 26.31 -6.95 5.87
CA LEU A 8 25.06 -7.44 6.47
C LEU A 8 25.22 -8.89 6.95
N GLU A 9 25.83 -9.74 6.12
CA GLU A 9 26.07 -11.14 6.47
C GLU A 9 27.00 -11.27 7.68
N LYS A 10 28.10 -10.51 7.73
CA LYS A 10 29.03 -10.48 8.85
C LYS A 10 28.37 -9.98 10.16
N ALA A 11 27.43 -9.05 10.04
CA ALA A 11 26.68 -8.54 11.19
C ALA A 11 25.52 -9.45 11.63
N GLY A 12 25.22 -10.52 10.90
CA GLY A 12 24.11 -11.42 11.17
C GLY A 12 22.73 -10.74 10.94
N ILE A 13 22.66 -9.75 10.06
CA ILE A 13 21.43 -9.01 9.77
C ILE A 13 20.70 -9.68 8.61
N GLU A 14 19.44 -10.02 8.84
CA GLU A 14 18.53 -10.53 7.81
C GLU A 14 17.39 -9.55 7.55
N VAL A 15 16.98 -9.43 6.30
CA VAL A 15 15.82 -8.62 5.89
C VAL A 15 14.73 -9.56 5.41
N HIS A 16 13.58 -9.49 6.08
CA HIS A 16 12.41 -10.29 5.74
C HIS A 16 11.23 -9.38 5.42
N TYR A 17 10.53 -9.69 4.35
CA TYR A 17 9.26 -9.02 4.01
C TYR A 17 8.10 -9.81 4.60
N LEU A 18 7.33 -9.18 5.47
CA LEU A 18 6.21 -9.84 6.16
C LEU A 18 5.19 -10.45 5.18
N GLY A 19 4.96 -9.81 4.05
CA GLY A 19 4.07 -10.31 2.99
C GLY A 19 4.53 -11.60 2.32
N PHE A 20 5.77 -12.04 2.55
CA PHE A 20 6.22 -13.37 2.14
C PHE A 20 5.62 -14.48 3.02
N TYR A 21 5.42 -14.18 4.29
CA TYR A 21 4.92 -15.14 5.28
C TYR A 21 3.41 -15.08 5.48
N LEU A 22 2.83 -13.88 5.34
CA LEU A 22 1.41 -13.63 5.57
C LEU A 22 0.76 -13.06 4.33
N PRO A 23 -0.46 -13.51 3.98
CA PRO A 23 -1.25 -12.87 2.92
C PRO A 23 -1.47 -11.40 3.24
N TRP A 24 -1.24 -10.53 2.27
CA TRP A 24 -1.50 -9.11 2.38
C TRP A 24 -2.72 -8.71 1.56
N ASP A 25 -3.79 -8.32 2.26
CA ASP A 25 -5.04 -7.86 1.66
C ASP A 25 -5.45 -6.55 2.32
N PRO A 26 -5.17 -5.39 1.70
CA PRO A 26 -5.51 -4.08 2.26
C PRO A 26 -7.00 -3.89 2.52
N GLN A 27 -7.86 -4.44 1.68
CA GLN A 27 -9.30 -4.32 1.83
C GLN A 27 -9.79 -5.05 3.09
N GLU A 28 -9.28 -6.25 3.35
CA GLU A 28 -9.59 -6.98 4.58
C GLU A 28 -9.02 -6.29 5.82
N CYS A 29 -7.82 -5.74 5.72
CA CYS A 29 -7.24 -4.94 6.79
C CYS A 29 -8.10 -3.72 7.13
N TYR A 30 -8.67 -3.07 6.12
CA TYR A 30 -9.60 -1.97 6.30
C TYR A 30 -10.88 -2.40 7.03
N TYR A 31 -11.52 -3.47 6.60
CA TYR A 31 -12.71 -3.99 7.27
C TYR A 31 -12.42 -4.36 8.72
N TYR A 32 -11.32 -5.05 8.96
CA TYR A 32 -10.90 -5.41 10.32
C TYR A 32 -10.68 -4.16 11.19
N ALA A 33 -10.03 -3.13 10.66
CA ALA A 33 -9.78 -1.89 11.38
C ALA A 33 -11.08 -1.16 11.74
N VAL A 34 -12.04 -1.10 10.83
CA VAL A 34 -13.35 -0.49 11.09
C VAL A 34 -14.12 -1.23 12.19
N GLU A 35 -14.08 -2.56 12.17
CA GLU A 35 -14.81 -3.39 13.14
C GLU A 35 -14.18 -3.40 14.54
N ASN A 36 -12.85 -3.34 14.61
CA ASN A 36 -12.11 -3.61 15.85
C ASN A 36 -11.42 -2.37 16.45
N THR A 37 -11.46 -1.24 15.76
CA THR A 37 -10.87 0.02 16.24
C THR A 37 -11.83 1.17 16.01
N GLY A 38 -11.45 2.38 16.36
CA GLY A 38 -12.19 3.59 16.02
C GLY A 38 -11.90 4.14 14.62
N PHE A 39 -11.32 3.35 13.72
CA PHE A 39 -10.94 3.82 12.38
C PHE A 39 -12.17 4.20 11.55
N GLN A 40 -12.09 5.36 10.91
CA GLN A 40 -13.12 5.87 10.00
C GLN A 40 -12.48 6.26 8.67
N ALA A 41 -13.12 5.84 7.58
CA ALA A 41 -12.72 6.28 6.24
C ALA A 41 -13.20 7.72 5.98
N ASN A 42 -12.66 8.35 4.94
CA ASN A 42 -13.14 9.65 4.47
C ASN A 42 -14.57 9.55 3.90
N HIS A 43 -15.28 10.67 3.88
CA HIS A 43 -16.58 10.78 3.22
C HIS A 43 -16.47 10.58 1.72
N GLU A 44 -15.43 11.16 1.13
CA GLU A 44 -15.16 11.08 -0.30
C GLU A 44 -14.05 10.06 -0.58
N ARG A 45 -14.07 9.53 -1.81
CA ARG A 45 -13.01 8.65 -2.26
C ARG A 45 -11.67 9.37 -2.34
N THR A 46 -10.61 8.64 -2.11
CA THR A 46 -9.25 9.12 -2.31
C THR A 46 -9.03 9.47 -3.79
N PRO A 47 -8.48 10.65 -4.10
CA PRO A 47 -8.19 11.03 -5.49
C PRO A 47 -7.38 9.98 -6.23
N GLY A 48 -7.84 9.65 -7.44
CA GLY A 48 -7.17 8.68 -8.31
C GLY A 48 -7.51 7.21 -8.07
N THR A 49 -8.30 6.89 -7.05
CA THR A 49 -8.75 5.52 -6.77
C THR A 49 -10.21 5.47 -6.31
N TYR A 50 -10.73 4.25 -6.11
CA TYR A 50 -12.11 4.00 -5.65
C TYR A 50 -12.24 3.86 -4.14
N SER A 51 -11.14 3.62 -3.42
CA SER A 51 -11.16 3.49 -1.96
C SER A 51 -11.35 4.85 -1.26
N LYS A 52 -11.76 4.79 0.03
CA LYS A 52 -11.95 5.97 0.88
C LYS A 52 -11.01 6.00 2.08
N TYR A 53 -10.11 5.04 2.19
CA TYR A 53 -9.27 4.85 3.38
C TYR A 53 -7.79 5.09 3.15
N SER A 54 -7.39 5.41 1.93
CA SER A 54 -5.97 5.60 1.59
C SER A 54 -5.58 7.07 1.63
N SER A 55 -4.34 7.36 2.04
CA SER A 55 -3.74 8.71 2.01
C SER A 55 -4.55 9.77 2.77
N ILE A 56 -5.16 9.39 3.88
CA ILE A 56 -5.97 10.31 4.70
C ILE A 56 -5.14 11.15 5.66
N ASP A 57 -3.90 10.77 5.89
CA ASP A 57 -2.92 11.39 6.79
C ASP A 57 -1.88 12.25 6.07
N ASP A 58 -1.82 12.20 4.74
CA ASP A 58 -0.81 12.90 3.95
C ASP A 58 -1.42 13.64 2.74
N LYS A 59 -1.30 14.96 2.75
CA LYS A 59 -1.81 15.81 1.67
C LYS A 59 -0.95 15.78 0.40
N ILE A 60 0.30 15.36 0.50
CA ILE A 60 1.25 15.32 -0.64
C ILE A 60 1.14 14.02 -1.41
N ASP A 61 0.61 12.96 -0.81
CA ASP A 61 0.53 11.63 -1.41
C ASP A 61 -0.26 11.62 -2.74
N MET A 62 -1.28 12.45 -2.85
CA MET A 62 -2.02 12.64 -4.11
C MET A 62 -1.12 13.13 -5.25
N PHE A 63 -0.20 14.03 -4.95
CA PHE A 63 0.75 14.56 -5.93
C PHE A 63 1.75 13.48 -6.36
N HIS A 64 2.20 12.66 -5.43
CA HIS A 64 3.04 11.51 -5.75
C HIS A 64 2.36 10.57 -6.76
N TYR A 65 1.11 10.18 -6.53
CA TYR A 65 0.38 9.31 -7.45
C TYR A 65 0.04 9.98 -8.78
N PHE A 66 -0.22 11.27 -8.79
CA PHE A 66 -0.40 12.04 -10.03
C PHE A 66 0.87 12.05 -10.88
N THR A 67 2.02 12.29 -10.28
CA THR A 67 3.31 12.24 -11.00
C THR A 67 3.66 10.84 -11.47
N THR A 68 3.29 9.81 -10.72
CA THR A 68 3.41 8.41 -11.13
C THR A 68 2.59 8.12 -12.38
N LEU A 69 1.36 8.61 -12.45
CA LEU A 69 0.51 8.49 -13.64
C LEU A 69 1.16 9.15 -14.87
N ILE A 70 1.69 10.37 -14.71
CA ILE A 70 2.35 11.08 -15.81
C ILE A 70 3.61 10.33 -16.26
N LYS A 71 4.43 9.86 -15.33
CA LYS A 71 5.72 9.25 -15.62
C LYS A 71 5.60 7.83 -16.19
N PHE A 72 4.69 7.03 -15.66
CA PHE A 72 4.58 5.61 -15.97
C PHE A 72 3.29 5.22 -16.69
N GLY A 73 2.32 6.11 -16.80
CA GLY A 73 1.03 5.84 -17.43
C GLY A 73 0.11 4.92 -16.62
N ILE A 74 0.42 4.65 -15.36
CA ILE A 74 -0.35 3.74 -14.50
C ILE A 74 -0.98 4.54 -13.37
N GLY A 75 -2.29 4.54 -13.30
CA GLY A 75 -3.06 5.22 -12.26
C GLY A 75 -3.17 4.40 -10.97
N ARG A 76 -3.46 5.08 -9.87
CA ARG A 76 -3.62 4.46 -8.55
C ARG A 76 -4.70 3.39 -8.52
N ALA A 77 -5.86 3.64 -9.14
CA ALA A 77 -6.93 2.65 -9.23
C ALA A 77 -6.49 1.35 -9.92
N THR A 78 -5.56 1.43 -10.87
CA THR A 78 -5.00 0.25 -11.53
C THR A 78 -4.15 -0.59 -10.56
N TYR A 79 -3.35 0.05 -9.73
CA TYR A 79 -2.59 -0.65 -8.68
C TYR A 79 -3.52 -1.34 -7.69
N ASP A 80 -4.53 -0.64 -7.20
CA ASP A 80 -5.48 -1.15 -6.22
C ASP A 80 -6.28 -2.32 -6.81
N ALA A 81 -6.82 -2.18 -8.02
CA ALA A 81 -7.54 -3.24 -8.71
C ALA A 81 -6.66 -4.47 -9.00
N ALA A 82 -5.41 -4.26 -9.41
CA ALA A 82 -4.47 -5.36 -9.64
C ALA A 82 -4.20 -6.15 -8.34
N GLN A 83 -4.19 -5.50 -7.19
CA GLN A 83 -4.07 -6.17 -5.91
C GLN A 83 -5.33 -6.98 -5.56
N GLU A 84 -6.52 -6.44 -5.81
CA GLU A 84 -7.78 -7.17 -5.63
C GLU A 84 -7.83 -8.43 -6.51
N VAL A 85 -7.36 -8.34 -7.76
CA VAL A 85 -7.25 -9.49 -8.67
C VAL A 85 -6.29 -10.55 -8.09
N ARG A 86 -5.12 -10.15 -7.61
CA ARG A 86 -4.15 -11.08 -7.01
C ARG A 86 -4.69 -11.76 -5.76
N ASN A 87 -5.56 -11.08 -5.01
CA ASN A 87 -6.21 -11.61 -3.82
C ASN A 87 -7.51 -12.39 -4.13
N GLY A 88 -7.86 -12.55 -5.40
CA GLY A 88 -9.05 -13.31 -5.83
C GLY A 88 -10.38 -12.63 -5.51
N LYS A 89 -10.40 -11.30 -5.33
CA LYS A 89 -11.62 -10.55 -4.99
C LYS A 89 -12.44 -10.18 -6.23
N ILE A 90 -11.76 -10.00 -7.33
CA ILE A 90 -12.38 -9.70 -8.64
C ILE A 90 -11.65 -10.42 -9.77
#